data_75d90ad6b71aac5aa5c911ab9fff3c69
#
_entry.id   75d90ad6b71aac5aa5c911ab9fff3c69
#
_cell.length_a   1.000
_cell.length_b   1.000
_cell.length_c   1.000
_cell.angle_alpha   90.00
_cell.angle_beta   90.00
_cell.angle_gamma   90.00
#
_symmetry.space_group_name_H-M   'P 1'
#
loop_
_entity.id
_entity.type
_entity.pdbx_description
1 polymer ?
#
loop_
_entity_poly.entity_id
_entity_poly.type
_entity_poly.pdbx_seq_one_letter_code
_entity_poly.pdbx_strand_id
1 'polypeptide(L)'
;MKRRELLDNALDRAALGVVVSSAVELSDLWSVALSLSASEPTRPTPIDAEDSISRERTADGYAMTYEWTDRPGRKWCLEFSIERSAYREAADKAHGYLSGFEAAKASSHAERLTEALADVSVTGERAWRSLPESVRLERAIGFVRSFKYVTDAESTGAPEYIRTVEETLVDGCGDCEDLTYLLVGILSQPAFSYRTAMVILPGHMLAAVHRDDLPAAYADAPTLPGGAYVAIECTTSRPIGDFQDEPVLAVYGDGIEYIDQSSITDTGWRFVQDPTQFQTIADASEGRPH
;
A
#
# COMPACT_ATOMS: atom_id res chain seq x y z
N MET A 1 -9.70 28.13 20.10
CA MET A 1 -10.71 27.10 19.79
C MET A 1 -10.01 25.76 19.85
N LYS A 2 -10.55 24.81 20.62
CA LYS A 2 -9.93 23.48 20.75
C LYS A 2 -10.23 22.68 19.47
N ARG A 3 -9.26 21.88 19.04
CA ARG A 3 -9.32 21.03 17.82
C ARG A 3 -10.63 20.19 17.71
N ARG A 4 -11.17 19.79 18.85
CA ARG A 4 -12.42 19.05 19.00
C ARG A 4 -13.67 19.86 18.56
N GLU A 5 -13.70 21.15 18.83
CA GLU A 5 -14.83 22.00 18.45
C GLU A 5 -14.91 22.25 16.92
N LEU A 6 -13.77 22.15 16.20
CA LEU A 6 -13.75 22.23 14.73
C LEU A 6 -14.29 20.95 14.08
N LEU A 7 -14.00 19.80 14.67
CA LEU A 7 -14.51 18.51 14.19
C LEU A 7 -16.01 18.36 14.46
N ASP A 8 -16.47 18.71 15.69
CA ASP A 8 -17.89 18.69 16.04
C ASP A 8 -18.70 19.62 15.14
N ASN A 9 -18.18 20.79 14.80
CA ASN A 9 -18.83 21.71 13.86
C ASN A 9 -18.87 21.21 12.41
N ALA A 10 -17.88 20.44 11.97
CA ALA A 10 -17.86 19.81 10.65
C ALA A 10 -18.86 18.65 10.57
N LEU A 11 -18.94 17.87 11.64
CA LEU A 11 -19.86 16.73 11.78
C LEU A 11 -21.32 17.18 11.88
N ASP A 12 -21.62 18.23 12.66
CA ASP A 12 -22.97 18.78 12.78
C ASP A 12 -23.48 19.35 11.44
N ARG A 13 -22.61 19.90 10.60
CA ARG A 13 -22.97 20.36 9.26
C ARG A 13 -23.25 19.22 8.29
N ALA A 14 -22.53 18.11 8.41
CA ALA A 14 -22.80 16.91 7.62
C ALA A 14 -24.13 16.23 8.05
N ALA A 15 -24.45 16.24 9.35
CA ALA A 15 -25.71 15.69 9.87
C ALA A 15 -26.95 16.54 9.48
N LEU A 16 -26.76 17.79 9.09
CA LEU A 16 -27.87 18.73 8.72
C LEU A 16 -28.26 18.64 7.24
N GLY A 17 -27.91 17.56 6.52
CA GLY A 17 -28.46 17.30 5.19
C GLY A 17 -28.01 18.29 4.09
N VAL A 18 -26.84 18.90 4.26
CA VAL A 18 -26.20 19.62 3.17
C VAL A 18 -25.79 18.61 2.13
N VAL A 19 -26.53 18.50 1.06
CA VAL A 19 -26.14 17.75 -0.14
C VAL A 19 -24.88 18.40 -0.67
N VAL A 20 -23.71 17.81 -0.36
CA VAL A 20 -22.44 18.25 -0.92
C VAL A 20 -22.49 17.93 -2.41
N SER A 21 -22.59 18.97 -3.22
CA SER A 21 -22.90 18.85 -4.64
C SER A 21 -21.69 18.67 -5.55
N SER A 22 -20.49 18.49 -4.96
CA SER A 22 -19.27 18.29 -5.74
C SER A 22 -18.37 17.22 -5.13
N ALA A 23 -17.78 16.39 -5.99
CA ALA A 23 -16.79 15.37 -5.61
C ALA A 23 -15.55 16.00 -4.94
N VAL A 24 -15.24 17.27 -5.25
CA VAL A 24 -14.10 18.01 -4.70
C VAL A 24 -14.25 18.23 -3.19
N GLU A 25 -15.46 18.58 -2.72
CA GLU A 25 -15.68 18.80 -1.29
C GLU A 25 -15.62 17.50 -0.46
N LEU A 26 -16.06 16.38 -1.05
CA LEU A 26 -15.92 15.08 -0.42
C LEU A 26 -14.45 14.62 -0.37
N SER A 27 -13.68 14.89 -1.43
CA SER A 27 -12.25 14.59 -1.46
C SER A 27 -11.47 15.36 -0.39
N ASP A 28 -11.81 16.63 -0.20
CA ASP A 28 -11.16 17.46 0.82
C ASP A 28 -11.49 16.99 2.23
N LEU A 29 -12.72 16.56 2.49
CA LEU A 29 -13.12 16.00 3.79
C LEU A 29 -12.41 14.66 4.07
N TRP A 30 -12.30 13.79 3.08
CA TRP A 30 -11.54 12.53 3.18
C TRP A 30 -10.06 12.79 3.40
N SER A 31 -9.46 13.69 2.64
CA SER A 31 -8.05 14.05 2.77
C SER A 31 -7.74 14.58 4.16
N VAL A 32 -8.60 15.47 4.68
CA VAL A 32 -8.47 16.00 6.05
C VAL A 32 -8.66 14.90 7.09
N ALA A 33 -9.65 14.03 6.91
CA ALA A 33 -9.95 12.98 7.85
C ALA A 33 -8.82 11.93 7.93
N LEU A 34 -8.35 11.44 6.77
CA LEU A 34 -7.22 10.50 6.72
C LEU A 34 -5.90 11.15 7.19
N SER A 35 -5.73 12.46 6.99
CA SER A 35 -4.56 13.18 7.50
C SER A 35 -4.60 13.44 9.01
N LEU A 36 -5.81 13.55 9.60
CA LEU A 36 -5.98 13.80 11.05
C LEU A 36 -5.89 12.52 11.89
N SER A 37 -6.05 11.36 11.27
CA SER A 37 -6.04 10.08 11.98
C SER A 37 -4.62 9.54 12.26
N ALA A 38 -3.58 10.15 11.72
CA ALA A 38 -2.22 9.77 12.05
C ALA A 38 -1.91 10.13 13.52
N SER A 39 -1.87 9.15 14.41
CA SER A 39 -1.23 9.27 15.72
C SER A 39 0.26 9.44 15.51
N GLU A 40 0.98 10.13 16.42
CA GLU A 40 2.45 10.13 16.38
C GLU A 40 2.90 8.67 16.59
N PRO A 41 3.50 8.05 15.58
CA PRO A 41 3.80 6.64 15.64
C PRO A 41 4.99 6.39 16.57
N THR A 42 4.92 5.31 17.33
CA THR A 42 6.10 4.76 17.98
C THR A 42 7.00 4.19 16.88
N ARG A 43 8.23 4.70 16.77
CA ARG A 43 9.18 4.23 15.76
C ARG A 43 9.40 2.72 15.91
N PRO A 44 9.20 1.92 14.88
CA PRO A 44 9.43 0.48 14.96
C PRO A 44 10.92 0.19 15.19
N THR A 45 11.19 -0.86 15.92
CA THR A 45 12.52 -1.45 15.95
C THR A 45 12.59 -2.40 14.75
N PRO A 46 13.56 -2.20 13.81
CA PRO A 46 13.71 -3.10 12.68
C PRO A 46 13.84 -4.55 13.18
N ILE A 47 12.96 -5.42 12.66
CA ILE A 47 13.01 -6.84 12.95
C ILE A 47 13.95 -7.56 11.99
N ASP A 48 14.57 -8.64 12.43
CA ASP A 48 15.36 -9.47 11.55
C ASP A 48 14.41 -10.20 10.58
N ALA A 49 14.64 -10.02 9.29
CA ALA A 49 13.90 -10.73 8.26
C ALA A 49 14.23 -12.21 8.33
N GLU A 50 13.20 -13.06 8.33
CA GLU A 50 13.38 -14.50 8.22
C GLU A 50 13.39 -14.90 6.75
N ASP A 51 14.31 -15.80 6.40
CA ASP A 51 14.36 -16.67 5.22
C ASP A 51 14.54 -16.07 3.82
N SER A 52 14.09 -14.85 3.52
CA SER A 52 14.15 -14.30 2.16
C SER A 52 14.86 -12.95 2.04
N ILE A 53 15.05 -12.25 3.15
CA ILE A 53 15.67 -10.94 3.17
C ILE A 53 16.75 -10.92 4.26
N SER A 54 18.01 -10.74 3.85
CA SER A 54 19.09 -10.45 4.78
C SER A 54 19.43 -8.97 4.78
N ARG A 55 19.74 -8.44 5.95
CA ARG A 55 20.10 -7.03 6.13
C ARG A 55 21.40 -6.91 6.89
N GLU A 56 22.33 -6.16 6.35
CA GLU A 56 23.57 -5.77 7.00
C GLU A 56 23.58 -4.26 7.30
N ARG A 57 23.95 -3.90 8.51
CA ARG A 57 24.18 -2.50 8.87
C ARG A 57 25.58 -2.10 8.46
N THR A 58 25.68 -1.18 7.51
CA THR A 58 26.96 -0.62 7.03
C THR A 58 27.32 0.65 7.81
N ALA A 59 28.50 1.24 7.52
CA ALA A 59 28.89 2.51 8.08
C ALA A 59 27.88 3.62 7.76
N ASP A 60 27.35 3.65 6.53
CA ASP A 60 26.55 4.74 6.01
C ASP A 60 25.03 4.42 5.95
N GLY A 61 24.63 3.14 6.09
CA GLY A 61 23.23 2.76 5.95
C GLY A 61 22.93 1.29 6.19
N TYR A 62 22.11 0.76 5.33
CA TYR A 62 21.68 -0.63 5.32
C TYR A 62 21.90 -1.21 3.93
N ALA A 63 22.50 -2.40 3.86
CA ALA A 63 22.59 -3.21 2.66
C ALA A 63 21.66 -4.41 2.83
N MET A 64 20.74 -4.59 1.89
CA MET A 64 19.78 -5.67 1.88
C MET A 64 20.06 -6.60 0.72
N THR A 65 19.89 -7.89 0.97
CA THR A 65 19.85 -8.92 -0.08
C THR A 65 18.48 -9.55 -0.03
N TYR A 66 17.72 -9.39 -1.10
CA TYR A 66 16.40 -9.99 -1.27
C TYR A 66 16.55 -11.24 -2.11
N GLU A 67 16.05 -12.37 -1.59
CA GLU A 67 15.98 -13.63 -2.32
C GLU A 67 14.53 -14.08 -2.37
N TRP A 68 14.02 -14.35 -3.57
CA TRP A 68 12.63 -14.79 -3.72
C TRP A 68 12.49 -15.81 -4.87
N THR A 69 11.38 -16.51 -4.86
CA THR A 69 11.03 -17.47 -5.88
C THR A 69 9.76 -17.04 -6.58
N ASP A 70 9.79 -16.89 -7.90
CA ASP A 70 8.61 -16.56 -8.69
C ASP A 70 7.67 -17.77 -8.87
N ARG A 71 6.45 -17.55 -9.38
CA ARG A 71 5.48 -18.63 -9.61
C ARG A 71 6.01 -19.80 -10.45
N PRO A 72 6.82 -19.59 -11.51
CA PRO A 72 7.46 -20.67 -12.23
C PRO A 72 8.56 -21.41 -11.45
N GLY A 73 8.86 -21.01 -10.21
CA GLY A 73 9.86 -21.65 -9.35
C GLY A 73 11.29 -21.18 -9.59
N ARG A 74 11.49 -20.01 -10.23
CA ARG A 74 12.83 -19.44 -10.42
C ARG A 74 13.25 -18.64 -9.21
N LYS A 75 14.49 -18.81 -8.80
CA LYS A 75 15.08 -18.06 -7.70
C LYS A 75 15.69 -16.77 -8.24
N TRP A 76 15.39 -15.68 -7.58
CA TRP A 76 15.91 -14.34 -7.84
C TRP A 76 16.69 -13.84 -6.64
N CYS A 77 17.67 -13.00 -6.91
CA CYS A 77 18.45 -12.31 -5.89
C CYS A 77 18.66 -10.86 -6.33
N LEU A 78 18.46 -9.93 -5.41
CA LEU A 78 18.70 -8.50 -5.62
C LEU A 78 19.42 -7.93 -4.41
N GLU A 79 20.55 -7.26 -4.65
CA GLU A 79 21.22 -6.43 -3.64
C GLU A 79 20.75 -4.98 -3.78
N PHE A 80 20.39 -4.36 -2.68
CA PHE A 80 19.93 -2.98 -2.63
C PHE A 80 20.41 -2.30 -1.37
N SER A 81 20.62 -0.99 -1.40
CA SER A 81 21.07 -0.24 -0.23
C SER A 81 20.27 1.04 -0.04
N ILE A 82 20.05 1.39 1.23
CA ILE A 82 19.41 2.63 1.66
C ILE A 82 20.31 3.31 2.70
N GLU A 83 20.58 4.58 2.51
CA GLU A 83 21.37 5.39 3.44
C GLU A 83 20.62 5.55 4.78
N ARG A 84 21.36 5.53 5.87
CA ARG A 84 20.77 5.69 7.21
C ARG A 84 20.02 7.01 7.38
N SER A 85 20.50 8.06 6.74
CA SER A 85 19.83 9.37 6.75
C SER A 85 18.48 9.30 6.06
N ALA A 86 18.38 8.63 4.91
CA ALA A 86 17.14 8.46 4.17
C ALA A 86 16.12 7.61 4.95
N TYR A 87 16.56 6.51 5.55
CA TYR A 87 15.70 5.69 6.41
C TYR A 87 15.14 6.50 7.60
N ARG A 88 16.00 7.31 8.26
CA ARG A 88 15.57 8.14 9.39
C ARG A 88 14.63 9.26 8.95
N GLU A 89 14.95 9.93 7.83
CA GLU A 89 14.08 10.96 7.27
C GLU A 89 12.71 10.39 6.92
N ALA A 90 12.66 9.21 6.34
CA ALA A 90 11.45 8.50 6.02
C ALA A 90 10.62 8.19 7.28
N ALA A 91 11.27 7.63 8.32
CA ALA A 91 10.65 7.31 9.60
C ALA A 91 10.22 8.54 10.43
N ASP A 92 10.76 9.71 10.15
CA ASP A 92 10.40 10.98 10.82
C ASP A 92 9.26 11.73 10.08
N LYS A 93 8.80 11.25 8.92
CA LYS A 93 7.68 11.83 8.17
C LYS A 93 6.34 11.54 8.84
N ALA A 94 5.31 12.25 8.43
CA ALA A 94 3.95 11.94 8.84
C ALA A 94 3.50 10.62 8.19
N HIS A 95 3.06 9.70 9.02
CA HIS A 95 2.56 8.39 8.61
C HIS A 95 1.03 8.41 8.57
N GLY A 96 0.47 8.43 7.38
CA GLY A 96 -0.97 8.42 7.15
C GLY A 96 -1.27 7.82 5.79
N TYR A 97 -2.46 7.28 5.62
CA TYR A 97 -2.82 6.53 4.42
C TYR A 97 -2.60 7.31 3.12
N LEU A 98 -3.12 8.54 3.01
CA LEU A 98 -2.92 9.36 1.81
C LEU A 98 -1.48 9.83 1.67
N SER A 99 -0.87 10.29 2.75
CA SER A 99 0.53 10.74 2.72
C SER A 99 1.49 9.61 2.39
N GLY A 100 1.24 8.39 2.90
CA GLY A 100 2.01 7.19 2.57
C GLY A 100 1.87 6.80 1.10
N PHE A 101 0.64 6.79 0.58
CA PHE A 101 0.37 6.50 -0.82
C PHE A 101 1.07 7.49 -1.77
N GLU A 102 0.93 8.80 -1.54
CA GLU A 102 1.57 9.83 -2.37
C GLU A 102 3.10 9.80 -2.22
N ALA A 103 3.61 9.57 -1.00
CA ALA A 103 5.04 9.41 -0.77
C ALA A 103 5.62 8.18 -1.50
N ALA A 104 4.88 7.07 -1.54
CA ALA A 104 5.28 5.88 -2.27
C ALA A 104 5.41 6.14 -3.78
N LYS A 105 4.45 6.84 -4.39
CA LYS A 105 4.49 7.23 -5.82
C LYS A 105 5.68 8.12 -6.12
N ALA A 106 6.06 9.00 -5.20
CA ALA A 106 7.14 9.96 -5.33
C ALA A 106 8.51 9.47 -4.80
N SER A 107 8.61 8.23 -4.30
CA SER A 107 9.84 7.72 -3.68
C SER A 107 10.95 7.52 -4.68
N SER A 108 12.06 8.22 -4.51
CA SER A 108 13.28 8.00 -5.29
C SER A 108 13.92 6.62 -5.04
N HIS A 109 13.64 6.02 -3.88
CA HIS A 109 14.09 4.65 -3.59
C HIS A 109 13.24 3.62 -4.32
N ALA A 110 11.93 3.86 -4.50
CA ALA A 110 11.09 3.05 -5.36
C ALA A 110 11.54 3.13 -6.82
N GLU A 111 11.95 4.30 -7.31
CA GLU A 111 12.50 4.48 -8.65
C GLU A 111 13.80 3.68 -8.81
N ARG A 112 14.78 3.86 -7.93
CA ARG A 112 16.04 3.10 -7.93
C ARG A 112 15.83 1.59 -7.82
N LEU A 113 14.89 1.17 -6.95
CA LEU A 113 14.52 -0.24 -6.81
C LEU A 113 13.95 -0.80 -8.12
N THR A 114 13.07 -0.05 -8.76
CA THR A 114 12.42 -0.47 -10.02
C THR A 114 13.44 -0.59 -11.15
N GLU A 115 14.42 0.31 -11.21
CA GLU A 115 15.54 0.21 -12.15
C GLU A 115 16.40 -1.03 -11.86
N ALA A 116 16.73 -1.27 -10.58
CA ALA A 116 17.50 -2.44 -10.18
C ALA A 116 16.76 -3.75 -10.50
N LEU A 117 15.45 -3.81 -10.24
CA LEU A 117 14.60 -4.95 -10.63
C LEU A 117 14.57 -5.15 -12.16
N ALA A 118 14.55 -4.07 -12.93
CA ALA A 118 14.56 -4.15 -14.39
C ALA A 118 15.86 -4.77 -14.94
N ASP A 119 16.96 -4.66 -14.22
CA ASP A 119 18.27 -5.21 -14.58
C ASP A 119 18.54 -6.60 -13.99
N VAL A 120 17.72 -7.06 -13.05
CA VAL A 120 17.86 -8.40 -12.48
C VAL A 120 17.78 -9.46 -13.57
N SER A 121 18.75 -10.36 -13.58
CA SER A 121 18.77 -11.51 -14.46
C SER A 121 19.30 -12.72 -13.72
N VAL A 122 18.75 -13.88 -14.01
CA VAL A 122 19.32 -15.18 -13.60
C VAL A 122 20.22 -15.68 -14.72
N THR A 123 21.26 -16.44 -14.37
CA THR A 123 22.18 -17.04 -15.35
C THR A 123 21.39 -17.76 -16.47
N GLY A 124 21.56 -17.31 -17.70
CA GLY A 124 20.90 -17.83 -18.88
C GLY A 124 19.51 -17.24 -19.19
N GLU A 125 19.01 -16.31 -18.38
CA GLU A 125 17.75 -15.61 -18.60
C GLU A 125 17.95 -14.15 -19.03
N ARG A 126 16.90 -13.60 -19.65
CA ARG A 126 16.89 -12.19 -20.05
C ARG A 126 16.59 -11.32 -18.83
N ALA A 127 17.20 -10.13 -18.76
CA ALA A 127 16.84 -9.10 -17.80
C ALA A 127 15.33 -8.76 -17.91
N TRP A 128 14.70 -8.36 -16.81
CA TRP A 128 13.28 -8.06 -16.79
C TRP A 128 12.86 -7.06 -17.86
N ARG A 129 13.66 -6.01 -18.11
CA ARG A 129 13.36 -4.98 -19.13
C ARG A 129 13.10 -5.54 -20.53
N SER A 130 13.60 -6.72 -20.84
CA SER A 130 13.43 -7.37 -22.15
C SER A 130 12.28 -8.40 -22.18
N LEU A 131 11.56 -8.55 -21.08
CA LEU A 131 10.44 -9.49 -20.98
C LEU A 131 9.12 -8.81 -21.37
N PRO A 132 8.12 -9.60 -21.75
CA PRO A 132 6.77 -9.10 -21.92
C PRO A 132 6.30 -8.35 -20.66
N GLU A 133 5.53 -7.31 -20.85
CA GLU A 133 5.07 -6.44 -19.75
C GLU A 133 4.27 -7.20 -18.68
N SER A 134 3.40 -8.12 -19.10
CA SER A 134 2.66 -8.99 -18.17
C SER A 134 3.59 -9.82 -17.28
N VAL A 135 4.71 -10.29 -17.83
CA VAL A 135 5.70 -11.06 -17.04
C VAL A 135 6.45 -10.14 -16.07
N ARG A 136 6.77 -8.90 -16.49
CA ARG A 136 7.39 -7.91 -15.59
C ARG A 136 6.48 -7.55 -14.43
N LEU A 137 5.19 -7.32 -14.71
CA LEU A 137 4.18 -7.05 -13.70
C LEU A 137 4.06 -8.20 -12.67
N GLU A 138 3.92 -9.44 -13.14
CA GLU A 138 3.85 -10.61 -12.25
C GLU A 138 5.10 -10.77 -11.38
N ARG A 139 6.27 -10.42 -11.91
CA ARG A 139 7.52 -10.46 -11.15
C ARG A 139 7.62 -9.35 -10.11
N ALA A 140 7.16 -8.14 -10.42
CA ALA A 140 7.08 -7.05 -9.46
C ALA A 140 6.14 -7.41 -8.29
N ILE A 141 4.97 -7.99 -8.60
CA ILE A 141 4.04 -8.52 -7.61
C ILE A 141 4.71 -9.63 -6.78
N GLY A 142 5.40 -10.57 -7.44
CA GLY A 142 6.10 -11.66 -6.77
C GLY A 142 7.21 -11.18 -5.83
N PHE A 143 7.93 -10.12 -6.20
CA PHE A 143 8.91 -9.48 -5.34
C PHE A 143 8.26 -8.92 -4.07
N VAL A 144 7.19 -8.14 -4.19
CA VAL A 144 6.49 -7.57 -3.03
C VAL A 144 5.92 -8.67 -2.13
N ARG A 145 5.31 -9.71 -2.70
CA ARG A 145 4.78 -10.86 -1.95
C ARG A 145 5.86 -11.72 -1.26
N SER A 146 7.12 -11.49 -1.52
CA SER A 146 8.20 -12.18 -0.82
C SER A 146 8.55 -11.54 0.53
N PHE A 147 8.04 -10.35 0.80
CA PHE A 147 8.20 -9.70 2.09
C PHE A 147 7.37 -10.43 3.16
N LYS A 148 7.91 -10.49 4.36
CA LYS A 148 7.21 -11.11 5.48
C LYS A 148 6.00 -10.24 5.87
N TYR A 149 4.82 -10.86 5.91
CA TYR A 149 3.65 -10.20 6.49
C TYR A 149 3.77 -10.19 8.00
N VAL A 150 3.74 -9.01 8.62
CA VAL A 150 3.81 -8.83 10.06
C VAL A 150 2.93 -7.63 10.42
N THR A 151 2.01 -7.85 11.36
CA THR A 151 1.14 -6.77 11.82
C THR A 151 1.92 -5.70 12.58
N ASP A 152 1.39 -4.50 12.64
CA ASP A 152 2.00 -3.40 13.38
C ASP A 152 2.15 -3.70 14.86
N ALA A 153 1.15 -4.32 15.46
CA ALA A 153 1.21 -4.72 16.86
C ALA A 153 2.39 -5.67 17.15
N GLU A 154 2.71 -6.57 16.22
CA GLU A 154 3.84 -7.51 16.35
C GLU A 154 5.18 -6.85 16.10
N SER A 155 5.27 -5.95 15.12
CA SER A 155 6.54 -5.36 14.68
C SER A 155 6.93 -4.11 15.47
N THR A 156 5.94 -3.31 15.91
CA THR A 156 6.18 -2.01 16.57
C THR A 156 5.61 -1.93 17.97
N GLY A 157 4.67 -2.80 18.30
CA GLY A 157 3.86 -2.72 19.53
C GLY A 157 2.79 -1.61 19.46
N ALA A 158 2.68 -0.88 18.36
CA ALA A 158 1.60 0.07 18.10
C ALA A 158 0.42 -0.64 17.43
N PRO A 159 -0.81 -0.19 17.66
CA PRO A 159 -1.97 -0.76 16.98
C PRO A 159 -1.99 -0.45 15.48
N GLU A 160 -1.32 0.62 15.06
CA GLU A 160 -1.23 1.09 13.68
C GLU A 160 0.08 1.84 13.48
N TYR A 161 0.83 1.50 12.44
CA TYR A 161 2.04 2.18 12.01
C TYR A 161 2.24 2.03 10.51
N ILE A 162 2.00 3.06 9.75
CA ILE A 162 2.11 3.04 8.30
C ILE A 162 3.58 3.26 7.90
N ARG A 163 4.25 2.22 7.40
CA ARG A 163 5.63 2.32 6.93
C ARG A 163 5.73 3.04 5.60
N THR A 164 6.81 3.79 5.45
CA THR A 164 7.23 4.28 4.14
C THR A 164 7.85 3.15 3.32
N VAL A 165 8.02 3.37 2.00
CA VAL A 165 8.74 2.43 1.12
C VAL A 165 10.14 2.13 1.66
N GLU A 166 10.84 3.14 2.16
CA GLU A 166 12.19 3.02 2.70
C GLU A 166 12.23 2.13 3.95
N GLU A 167 11.25 2.27 4.83
CA GLU A 167 11.13 1.44 6.03
C GLU A 167 10.78 0.01 5.67
N THR A 168 9.78 -0.21 4.83
CA THR A 168 9.39 -1.54 4.37
C THR A 168 10.57 -2.28 3.73
N LEU A 169 11.33 -1.60 2.89
CA LEU A 169 12.53 -2.16 2.26
C LEU A 169 13.60 -2.55 3.28
N VAL A 170 13.93 -1.68 4.21
CA VAL A 170 14.98 -1.93 5.22
C VAL A 170 14.51 -2.97 6.25
N ASP A 171 13.26 -2.87 6.70
CA ASP A 171 12.71 -3.79 7.70
C ASP A 171 12.44 -5.19 7.13
N GLY A 172 12.22 -5.29 5.83
CA GLY A 172 11.98 -6.55 5.13
C GLY A 172 10.60 -7.15 5.41
N CYS A 173 9.71 -6.36 6.00
CA CYS A 173 8.37 -6.78 6.39
C CYS A 173 7.40 -5.60 6.39
N GLY A 174 6.13 -5.91 6.48
CA GLY A 174 5.04 -4.96 6.62
C GLY A 174 3.70 -5.67 6.61
N ASP A 175 2.63 -4.93 6.81
CA ASP A 175 1.28 -5.45 6.64
C ASP A 175 0.63 -5.02 5.31
N CYS A 176 -0.70 -4.95 5.24
CA CYS A 176 -1.36 -4.79 3.95
C CYS A 176 -1.10 -3.44 3.29
N GLU A 177 -1.11 -2.34 4.04
CA GLU A 177 -0.84 -1.01 3.50
C GLU A 177 0.63 -0.82 3.12
N ASP A 178 1.56 -1.32 3.92
CA ASP A 178 2.99 -1.23 3.67
C ASP A 178 3.38 -1.92 2.36
N LEU A 179 2.87 -3.15 2.16
CA LEU A 179 3.09 -3.92 0.93
C LEU A 179 2.34 -3.31 -0.25
N THR A 180 1.17 -2.72 -0.02
CA THR A 180 0.45 -1.95 -1.05
C THR A 180 1.26 -0.75 -1.51
N TYR A 181 1.82 0.03 -0.58
CA TYR A 181 2.63 1.21 -0.94
C TYR A 181 3.94 0.82 -1.63
N LEU A 182 4.57 -0.28 -1.23
CA LEU A 182 5.74 -0.78 -1.93
C LEU A 182 5.40 -1.13 -3.39
N LEU A 183 4.29 -1.84 -3.64
CA LEU A 183 3.87 -2.17 -5.00
C LEU A 183 3.47 -0.92 -5.80
N VAL A 184 2.68 -0.02 -5.20
CA VAL A 184 2.30 1.26 -5.80
C VAL A 184 3.55 2.06 -6.17
N GLY A 185 4.52 2.15 -5.25
CA GLY A 185 5.81 2.80 -5.51
C GLY A 185 6.50 2.23 -6.74
N ILE A 186 6.63 0.92 -6.86
CA ILE A 186 7.26 0.23 -8.00
C ILE A 186 6.50 0.51 -9.30
N LEU A 187 5.18 0.33 -9.30
CA LEU A 187 4.37 0.40 -10.52
C LEU A 187 4.15 1.83 -11.04
N SER A 188 4.30 2.83 -10.19
CA SER A 188 4.20 4.23 -10.58
C SER A 188 5.48 4.76 -11.26
N GLN A 189 6.61 4.04 -11.16
CA GLN A 189 7.89 4.51 -11.72
C GLN A 189 7.96 4.38 -13.24
N PRO A 190 8.87 5.12 -13.91
CA PRO A 190 8.94 5.18 -15.37
C PRO A 190 9.06 3.83 -16.10
N ALA A 191 9.59 2.79 -15.44
CA ALA A 191 9.70 1.45 -16.02
C ALA A 191 8.33 0.77 -16.26
N PHE A 192 7.29 1.19 -15.54
CA PHE A 192 5.89 0.76 -15.71
C PHE A 192 5.00 1.94 -16.12
N SER A 193 5.11 3.07 -15.42
CA SER A 193 4.29 4.27 -15.62
C SER A 193 2.78 4.02 -15.49
N TYR A 194 2.37 3.12 -14.59
CA TYR A 194 0.97 2.81 -14.38
C TYR A 194 0.31 3.86 -13.50
N ARG A 195 -0.93 4.21 -13.81
CA ARG A 195 -1.83 4.90 -12.88
C ARG A 195 -2.24 3.90 -11.81
N THR A 196 -1.78 4.14 -10.61
CA THR A 196 -2.01 3.27 -9.45
C THR A 196 -3.09 3.83 -8.54
N ALA A 197 -3.70 2.97 -7.75
CA ALA A 197 -4.63 3.34 -6.70
C ALA A 197 -4.42 2.46 -5.45
N MET A 198 -4.82 2.98 -4.29
CA MET A 198 -5.07 2.16 -3.12
C MET A 198 -6.56 1.85 -3.01
N VAL A 199 -6.87 0.65 -2.57
CA VAL A 199 -8.22 0.14 -2.39
C VAL A 199 -8.42 -0.19 -0.92
N ILE A 200 -9.42 0.40 -0.31
CA ILE A 200 -9.74 0.21 1.10
C ILE A 200 -10.89 -0.78 1.21
N LEU A 201 -10.66 -1.86 1.91
CA LEU A 201 -11.64 -2.88 2.30
C LEU A 201 -11.80 -2.88 3.82
N PRO A 202 -12.82 -3.53 4.38
CA PRO A 202 -12.90 -3.75 5.84
C PRO A 202 -11.68 -4.53 6.35
N GLY A 203 -10.80 -3.86 7.11
CA GLY A 203 -9.61 -4.48 7.70
C GLY A 203 -8.51 -4.86 6.73
N HIS A 204 -8.53 -4.37 5.48
CA HIS A 204 -7.52 -4.72 4.49
C HIS A 204 -7.29 -3.62 3.47
N MET A 205 -6.10 -3.58 2.88
CA MET A 205 -5.76 -2.68 1.79
C MET A 205 -5.15 -3.45 0.63
N LEU A 206 -5.54 -3.06 -0.60
CA LEU A 206 -5.00 -3.61 -1.84
C LEU A 206 -4.40 -2.49 -2.69
N ALA A 207 -3.45 -2.85 -3.54
CA ALA A 207 -3.08 -2.01 -4.67
C ALA A 207 -4.09 -2.16 -5.81
N ALA A 208 -4.15 -1.18 -6.69
CA ALA A 208 -4.85 -1.31 -7.96
C ALA A 208 -4.11 -0.57 -9.08
N VAL A 209 -4.39 -0.97 -10.31
CA VAL A 209 -3.85 -0.35 -11.53
C VAL A 209 -5.02 0.00 -12.45
N HIS A 210 -4.94 1.16 -13.09
CA HIS A 210 -5.94 1.56 -14.06
C HIS A 210 -5.99 0.55 -15.21
N ARG A 211 -7.19 0.10 -15.59
CA ARG A 211 -7.38 -0.98 -16.56
C ARG A 211 -6.71 -0.73 -17.91
N ASP A 212 -6.66 0.53 -18.36
CA ASP A 212 -6.06 0.88 -19.65
C ASP A 212 -4.54 0.78 -19.66
N ASP A 213 -3.91 0.76 -18.48
CA ASP A 213 -2.46 0.63 -18.32
C ASP A 213 -2.04 -0.84 -18.14
N LEU A 214 -3.01 -1.73 -17.88
CA LEU A 214 -2.71 -3.15 -17.73
C LEU A 214 -2.36 -3.82 -19.08
N PRO A 215 -1.40 -4.75 -19.06
CA PRO A 215 -1.10 -5.56 -20.24
C PRO A 215 -2.34 -6.30 -20.77
N ALA A 216 -2.40 -6.49 -22.08
CA ALA A 216 -3.53 -7.15 -22.76
C ALA A 216 -3.89 -8.54 -22.18
N ALA A 217 -2.93 -9.21 -21.53
CA ALA A 217 -3.17 -10.47 -20.83
C ALA A 217 -4.20 -10.37 -19.68
N TYR A 218 -4.49 -9.15 -19.20
CA TYR A 218 -5.45 -8.87 -18.12
C TYR A 218 -6.66 -8.05 -18.58
N ALA A 219 -6.90 -7.98 -19.89
CA ALA A 219 -8.01 -7.19 -20.45
C ALA A 219 -9.39 -7.60 -19.90
N ASP A 220 -9.55 -8.87 -19.55
CA ASP A 220 -10.80 -9.43 -19.01
C ASP A 220 -10.81 -9.48 -17.47
N ALA A 221 -9.81 -8.92 -16.79
CA ALA A 221 -9.78 -8.89 -15.33
C ALA A 221 -10.95 -8.04 -14.79
N PRO A 222 -11.64 -8.50 -13.73
CA PRO A 222 -12.72 -7.75 -13.10
C PRO A 222 -12.23 -6.38 -12.61
N THR A 223 -13.05 -5.35 -12.86
CA THR A 223 -12.78 -4.02 -12.34
C THR A 223 -13.45 -3.81 -10.98
N LEU A 224 -12.83 -2.99 -10.16
CA LEU A 224 -13.40 -2.46 -8.93
C LEU A 224 -14.65 -1.61 -9.22
N PRO A 225 -15.51 -1.34 -8.22
CA PRO A 225 -16.53 -0.33 -8.32
C PRO A 225 -15.95 1.00 -8.83
N GLY A 226 -16.70 1.71 -9.69
CA GLY A 226 -16.17 2.84 -10.46
C GLY A 226 -15.65 2.46 -11.84
N GLY A 227 -15.27 1.20 -12.06
CA GLY A 227 -14.97 0.63 -13.39
C GLY A 227 -13.62 0.97 -14.00
N ALA A 228 -12.81 1.80 -13.33
CA ALA A 228 -11.54 2.28 -13.86
C ALA A 228 -10.33 1.42 -13.45
N TYR A 229 -10.37 0.81 -12.27
CA TYR A 229 -9.23 0.13 -11.67
C TYR A 229 -9.44 -1.38 -11.51
N VAL A 230 -8.35 -2.12 -11.52
CA VAL A 230 -8.27 -3.57 -11.31
C VAL A 230 -7.41 -3.83 -10.08
N ALA A 231 -7.93 -4.58 -9.12
CA ALA A 231 -7.24 -4.87 -7.86
C ALA A 231 -6.03 -5.79 -8.03
N ILE A 232 -5.02 -5.56 -7.22
CA ILE A 232 -3.85 -6.42 -7.07
C ILE A 232 -3.62 -6.67 -5.58
N GLU A 233 -3.81 -7.90 -5.17
CA GLU A 233 -3.51 -8.35 -3.81
C GLU A 233 -2.00 -8.40 -3.59
N CYS A 234 -1.50 -7.81 -2.50
CA CYS A 234 -0.07 -7.72 -2.19
C CYS A 234 0.40 -8.76 -1.17
N THR A 235 -0.49 -9.27 -0.32
CA THR A 235 -0.16 -10.12 0.82
C THR A 235 -0.29 -11.60 0.53
N THR A 236 -1.16 -11.97 -0.39
CA THR A 236 -1.45 -13.37 -0.74
C THR A 236 -1.35 -13.64 -2.23
N SER A 237 -1.27 -14.92 -2.60
CA SER A 237 -1.05 -15.36 -3.98
C SER A 237 -2.36 -15.42 -4.79
N ARG A 238 -3.08 -14.28 -4.92
CA ARG A 238 -4.31 -14.19 -5.72
C ARG A 238 -4.04 -13.70 -7.14
N PRO A 239 -4.89 -14.07 -8.11
CA PRO A 239 -4.85 -13.50 -9.45
C PRO A 239 -5.11 -11.99 -9.45
N ILE A 240 -4.61 -11.30 -10.47
CA ILE A 240 -4.96 -9.90 -10.72
C ILE A 240 -6.47 -9.79 -10.98
N GLY A 241 -7.13 -8.85 -10.31
CA GLY A 241 -8.59 -8.64 -10.35
C GLY A 241 -9.38 -9.41 -9.29
N ASP A 242 -8.76 -10.34 -8.55
CA ASP A 242 -9.44 -11.08 -7.49
C ASP A 242 -9.34 -10.32 -6.15
N PHE A 243 -10.47 -9.83 -5.66
CA PHE A 243 -10.63 -9.18 -4.36
C PHE A 243 -11.71 -9.85 -3.48
N GLN A 244 -12.06 -11.12 -3.78
CA GLN A 244 -12.94 -12.01 -2.98
C GLN A 244 -14.36 -11.50 -2.74
N ASP A 245 -14.95 -10.69 -3.62
CA ASP A 245 -16.28 -10.08 -3.43
C ASP A 245 -16.42 -9.31 -2.10
N GLU A 246 -15.29 -8.90 -1.51
CA GLU A 246 -15.30 -8.07 -0.31
C GLU A 246 -15.87 -6.67 -0.64
N PRO A 247 -16.61 -6.05 0.29
CA PRO A 247 -17.15 -4.73 0.06
C PRO A 247 -16.01 -3.71 -0.07
N VAL A 248 -15.90 -3.07 -1.24
CA VAL A 248 -14.95 -1.98 -1.46
C VAL A 248 -15.49 -0.73 -0.78
N LEU A 249 -14.76 -0.21 0.21
CA LEU A 249 -15.12 1.01 0.92
C LEU A 249 -14.72 2.25 0.14
N ALA A 250 -13.50 2.25 -0.40
CA ALA A 250 -13.01 3.34 -1.24
C ALA A 250 -11.94 2.88 -2.23
N VAL A 251 -11.82 3.61 -3.33
CA VAL A 251 -10.70 3.54 -4.28
C VAL A 251 -10.14 4.96 -4.43
N TYR A 252 -8.85 5.12 -4.18
CA TYR A 252 -8.15 6.39 -4.28
C TYR A 252 -6.93 6.25 -5.21
N GLY A 253 -6.96 6.98 -6.32
CA GLY A 253 -5.87 7.07 -7.31
C GLY A 253 -5.26 8.46 -7.35
N ASP A 254 -5.51 9.23 -8.42
CA ASP A 254 -5.16 10.67 -8.49
C ASP A 254 -6.21 11.55 -7.79
N GLY A 255 -7.17 10.93 -7.12
CA GLY A 255 -8.27 11.46 -6.35
C GLY A 255 -9.17 10.32 -5.91
N ILE A 256 -10.35 10.67 -5.37
CA ILE A 256 -11.36 9.68 -5.03
C ILE A 256 -12.03 9.18 -6.30
N GLU A 257 -11.81 7.92 -6.64
CA GLU A 257 -12.40 7.23 -7.79
C GLU A 257 -13.73 6.56 -7.43
N TYR A 258 -13.83 6.08 -6.18
CA TYR A 258 -15.02 5.45 -5.66
C TYR A 258 -15.09 5.56 -4.14
N ILE A 259 -16.29 5.78 -3.62
CA ILE A 259 -16.61 5.66 -2.19
C ILE A 259 -17.97 4.97 -2.07
N ASP A 260 -18.04 3.95 -1.23
CA ASP A 260 -19.31 3.40 -0.79
C ASP A 260 -19.97 4.33 0.23
N GLN A 261 -20.93 5.13 -0.23
CA GLN A 261 -21.64 6.10 0.62
C GLN A 261 -22.43 5.42 1.76
N SER A 262 -22.84 4.17 1.62
CA SER A 262 -23.54 3.45 2.67
C SER A 262 -22.61 3.07 3.82
N SER A 263 -21.33 2.85 3.51
CA SER A 263 -20.28 2.53 4.49
C SER A 263 -19.78 3.76 5.24
N ILE A 264 -19.92 4.97 4.66
CA ILE A 264 -19.50 6.23 5.32
C ILE A 264 -20.33 6.47 6.59
N THR A 265 -21.61 6.12 6.62
CA THR A 265 -22.49 6.44 7.74
C THR A 265 -22.24 5.56 8.98
N ASP A 266 -21.74 4.34 8.83
CA ASP A 266 -21.54 3.42 9.97
C ASP A 266 -20.06 2.99 10.17
N THR A 267 -19.37 2.61 9.12
CA THR A 267 -18.03 2.01 9.20
C THR A 267 -16.94 2.97 8.73
N GLY A 268 -17.18 3.70 7.65
CA GLY A 268 -16.22 4.67 7.09
C GLY A 268 -15.93 5.83 8.05
N TRP A 269 -16.93 6.31 8.80
CA TRP A 269 -16.72 7.33 9.82
C TRP A 269 -15.93 6.83 11.02
N ARG A 270 -16.08 5.59 11.41
CA ARG A 270 -15.27 4.99 12.49
C ARG A 270 -13.82 4.87 12.07
N PHE A 271 -13.57 4.43 10.85
CA PHE A 271 -12.24 4.38 10.24
C PHE A 271 -11.57 5.76 10.19
N VAL A 272 -12.34 6.80 9.80
CA VAL A 272 -11.86 8.19 9.73
C VAL A 272 -11.60 8.80 11.11
N GLN A 273 -12.37 8.41 12.14
CA GLN A 273 -12.23 8.94 13.50
C GLN A 273 -11.22 8.20 14.36
N ASP A 274 -11.01 6.93 14.08
CA ASP A 274 -10.11 6.07 14.86
C ASP A 274 -9.56 4.94 13.98
N PRO A 275 -8.40 5.15 13.34
CA PRO A 275 -7.77 4.13 12.50
C PRO A 275 -7.38 2.88 13.29
N THR A 276 -7.31 2.93 14.63
CA THR A 276 -7.08 1.74 15.46
C THR A 276 -8.28 0.79 15.46
N GLN A 277 -9.47 1.27 15.07
CA GLN A 277 -10.67 0.45 14.93
C GLN A 277 -10.73 -0.35 13.62
N PHE A 278 -9.81 -0.09 12.70
CA PHE A 278 -9.70 -0.86 11.46
C PHE A 278 -9.41 -2.34 11.76
N GLN A 279 -8.50 -2.60 12.67
CA GLN A 279 -8.19 -3.95 13.17
C GLN A 279 -9.40 -4.60 13.85
N THR A 280 -10.11 -3.84 14.69
CA THR A 280 -11.29 -4.34 15.43
C THR A 280 -12.45 -4.72 14.50
N ILE A 281 -12.56 -4.07 13.34
CA ILE A 281 -13.58 -4.39 12.33
C ILE A 281 -13.19 -5.64 11.54
N ALA A 282 -11.91 -5.82 11.26
CA ALA A 282 -11.36 -7.03 10.65
C ALA A 282 -11.65 -8.25 11.55
N ASP A 283 -11.31 -8.16 12.83
CA ASP A 283 -11.54 -9.22 13.82
C ASP A 283 -13.03 -9.57 13.97
N ALA A 284 -13.92 -8.58 13.86
CA ALA A 284 -15.37 -8.79 13.92
C ALA A 284 -15.93 -9.50 12.67
N SER A 285 -15.27 -9.35 11.50
CA SER A 285 -15.66 -10.02 10.26
C SER A 285 -15.21 -11.48 10.22
N GLU A 286 -14.06 -11.81 10.83
CA GLU A 286 -13.54 -13.17 10.94
C GLU A 286 -14.32 -14.05 11.94
N GLY A 287 -15.09 -13.45 12.85
CA GLY A 287 -15.90 -14.14 13.86
C GLY A 287 -17.26 -14.67 13.39
N ARG A 288 -17.60 -14.64 12.10
CA ARG A 288 -18.83 -15.26 11.58
C ARG A 288 -18.60 -16.76 11.39
N PRO A 289 -19.30 -17.63 12.11
CA PRO A 289 -19.19 -19.07 11.88
C PRO A 289 -19.69 -19.41 10.48
N HIS A 290 -18.96 -20.26 9.81
CA HIS A 290 -19.27 -20.86 8.52
C HIS A 290 -20.56 -21.67 8.53
#